data_de02fbe20ffb5085cbcf3e983486129b
#
_entry.id   de02fbe20ffb5085cbcf3e983486129b
#
_cell.length_a   1.000
_cell.length_b   1.000
_cell.length_c   1.000
_cell.angle_alpha   90.00
_cell.angle_beta   90.00
_cell.angle_gamma   90.00
#
_symmetry.space_group_name_H-M   'P 1'
#
loop_
_entity.id
_entity.type
_entity.pdbx_description
1 polymer ?
#
loop_
_entity_poly.entity_id
_entity_poly.type
_entity_poly.pdbx_seq_one_letter_code
_entity_poly.pdbx_strand_id
1 'polypeptide(L)'
;QQSSFTRANDIDESLTKRARSYLHANCAHCHHQGGGGATVFDLSYHLPLKRTKLLDLPPAKGDFGLENARVIAPGDPYRSVLLYRMAKQGNGRMPHLGSRRIDTAGLKLIHDWIANMPLDETGHSPGRLGQVSTQQKQIHSLGLAKGDEKKASLVKLLAKPSGALMLQQAVLGNIPLDQAVTSE
;
A
#
# COMPACT_ATOMS: atom_id res chain seq x y z
N GLN A 1 10.36 -19.92 -20.32
CA GLN A 1 8.92 -20.04 -20.00
C GLN A 1 8.34 -18.65 -19.96
N GLN A 2 7.45 -18.32 -20.88
CA GLN A 2 6.63 -17.11 -20.79
C GLN A 2 5.74 -17.26 -19.54
N SER A 3 6.00 -16.44 -18.51
CA SER A 3 5.14 -16.40 -17.35
C SER A 3 3.80 -15.76 -17.76
N SER A 4 2.74 -16.55 -17.77
CA SER A 4 1.40 -16.07 -18.09
C SER A 4 0.90 -15.13 -16.96
N PHE A 5 0.16 -14.09 -17.36
CA PHE A 5 -0.57 -13.27 -16.40
C PHE A 5 -1.61 -14.11 -15.65
N THR A 6 -1.87 -13.72 -14.43
CA THR A 6 -2.93 -14.32 -13.62
C THR A 6 -3.97 -13.30 -13.22
N ARG A 7 -5.17 -13.76 -12.90
CA ARG A 7 -6.23 -12.89 -12.38
C ARG A 7 -5.90 -12.42 -10.96
N ALA A 8 -6.31 -11.21 -10.61
CA ALA A 8 -6.09 -10.65 -9.28
C ALA A 8 -6.74 -11.48 -8.15
N ASN A 9 -7.85 -12.15 -8.45
CA ASN A 9 -8.62 -12.99 -7.52
C ASN A 9 -8.31 -14.49 -7.60
N ASP A 10 -7.29 -14.90 -8.37
CA ASP A 10 -6.87 -16.29 -8.49
C ASP A 10 -6.11 -16.72 -7.23
N ILE A 11 -6.81 -17.32 -6.28
CA ILE A 11 -6.24 -17.67 -4.96
C ILE A 11 -5.23 -18.83 -5.03
N ASP A 12 -5.21 -19.60 -6.11
CA ASP A 12 -4.25 -20.68 -6.32
C ASP A 12 -2.87 -20.15 -6.74
N GLU A 13 -2.81 -18.89 -7.15
CA GLU A 13 -1.58 -18.25 -7.55
C GLU A 13 -0.96 -17.40 -6.42
N SER A 14 0.37 -17.29 -6.43
CA SER A 14 1.08 -16.53 -5.41
C SER A 14 0.65 -15.06 -5.36
N LEU A 15 0.63 -14.48 -4.17
CA LEU A 15 0.28 -13.07 -3.94
C LEU A 15 1.13 -12.12 -4.81
N THR A 16 2.43 -12.39 -4.96
CA THR A 16 3.33 -11.59 -5.81
C THR A 16 2.94 -11.66 -7.28
N LYS A 17 2.59 -12.84 -7.79
CA LYS A 17 2.20 -13.02 -9.19
C LYS A 17 0.90 -12.27 -9.47
N ARG A 18 -0.08 -12.37 -8.58
CA ARG A 18 -1.37 -11.67 -8.65
C ARG A 18 -1.20 -10.15 -8.62
N ALA A 19 -0.46 -9.63 -7.62
CA ALA A 19 -0.21 -8.20 -7.47
C ALA A 19 0.54 -7.60 -8.67
N ARG A 20 1.55 -8.30 -9.17
CA ARG A 20 2.31 -7.85 -10.33
C ARG A 20 1.50 -7.89 -11.63
N SER A 21 0.65 -8.90 -11.81
CA SER A 21 -0.30 -8.95 -12.94
C SER A 21 -1.30 -7.79 -12.87
N TYR A 22 -1.82 -7.49 -11.68
CA TYR A 22 -2.72 -6.36 -11.44
C TYR A 22 -2.04 -5.02 -11.79
N LEU A 23 -0.82 -4.79 -11.29
CA LEU A 23 -0.06 -3.56 -11.57
C LEU A 23 0.29 -3.43 -13.05
N HIS A 24 0.62 -4.53 -13.72
CA HIS A 24 0.86 -4.50 -15.15
C HIS A 24 -0.38 -4.08 -15.94
N ALA A 25 -1.50 -4.72 -15.67
CA ALA A 25 -2.75 -4.47 -16.40
C ALA A 25 -3.28 -3.05 -16.20
N ASN A 26 -3.13 -2.47 -15.01
CA ASN A 26 -3.73 -1.19 -14.67
C ASN A 26 -2.77 0.00 -14.72
N CYS A 27 -1.46 -0.23 -14.72
CA CYS A 27 -0.48 0.85 -14.50
C CYS A 27 0.68 0.82 -15.49
N ALA A 28 1.13 -0.37 -15.98
CA ALA A 28 2.32 -0.47 -16.79
C ALA A 28 2.20 0.23 -18.16
N HIS A 29 0.98 0.42 -18.69
CA HIS A 29 0.77 1.17 -19.93
C HIS A 29 1.30 2.62 -19.88
N CYS A 30 1.36 3.23 -18.68
CA CYS A 30 2.02 4.52 -18.46
C CYS A 30 3.37 4.38 -17.74
N HIS A 31 3.47 3.41 -16.81
CA HIS A 31 4.65 3.23 -15.95
C HIS A 31 5.56 2.09 -16.46
N HIS A 32 6.14 2.28 -17.63
CA HIS A 32 7.19 1.46 -18.21
C HIS A 32 8.30 2.35 -18.81
N GLN A 33 9.41 1.79 -19.17
CA GLN A 33 10.50 2.55 -19.79
C GLN A 33 10.03 3.23 -21.08
N GLY A 34 10.16 4.56 -21.14
CA GLY A 34 9.65 5.37 -22.25
C GLY A 34 8.15 5.66 -22.20
N GLY A 35 7.43 5.22 -21.18
CA GLY A 35 6.00 5.50 -21.00
C GLY A 35 5.71 6.91 -20.46
N GLY A 36 4.44 7.35 -20.61
CA GLY A 36 4.00 8.71 -20.24
C GLY A 36 3.94 9.00 -18.74
N GLY A 37 4.19 8.02 -17.85
CA GLY A 37 4.12 8.18 -16.41
C GLY A 37 5.25 8.99 -15.78
N ALA A 38 6.29 9.33 -16.54
CA ALA A 38 7.46 10.10 -16.12
C ALA A 38 8.06 9.59 -14.79
N THR A 39 8.28 8.28 -14.70
CA THR A 39 8.87 7.60 -13.55
C THR A 39 10.14 6.84 -13.93
N VAL A 40 11.01 6.61 -12.95
CA VAL A 40 12.23 5.81 -13.13
C VAL A 40 12.01 4.32 -12.85
N PHE A 41 10.83 3.96 -12.37
CA PHE A 41 10.44 2.57 -12.14
C PHE A 41 9.55 2.04 -13.25
N ASP A 42 9.52 0.73 -13.40
CA ASP A 42 8.79 0.02 -14.45
C ASP A 42 7.88 -1.05 -13.82
N LEU A 43 6.59 -1.00 -14.15
CA LEU A 43 5.56 -1.92 -13.64
C LEU A 43 5.30 -3.10 -14.57
N SER A 44 6.11 -3.28 -15.60
CA SER A 44 5.99 -4.39 -16.54
C SER A 44 6.18 -5.73 -15.84
N TYR A 45 5.24 -6.64 -16.04
CA TYR A 45 5.21 -7.95 -15.40
C TYR A 45 6.43 -8.83 -15.74
N HIS A 46 6.90 -8.75 -16.98
CA HIS A 46 8.01 -9.57 -17.47
C HIS A 46 9.37 -9.23 -16.84
N LEU A 47 9.51 -8.04 -16.22
CA LEU A 47 10.73 -7.67 -15.53
C LEU A 47 10.81 -8.40 -14.17
N PRO A 48 11.96 -8.93 -13.77
CA PRO A 48 12.18 -9.36 -12.40
C PRO A 48 11.94 -8.20 -11.42
N LEU A 49 11.34 -8.45 -10.25
CA LEU A 49 10.97 -7.40 -9.28
C LEU A 49 12.16 -6.51 -8.90
N LYS A 50 13.35 -7.06 -8.72
CA LYS A 50 14.60 -6.30 -8.46
C LYS A 50 14.96 -5.30 -9.57
N ARG A 51 14.57 -5.58 -10.82
CA ARG A 51 14.84 -4.70 -11.97
C ARG A 51 13.79 -3.64 -12.20
N THR A 52 12.65 -3.72 -11.53
CA THR A 52 11.56 -2.73 -11.67
C THR A 52 11.89 -1.38 -11.02
N LYS A 53 12.87 -1.32 -10.13
CA LYS A 53 13.23 -0.14 -9.31
C LYS A 53 12.07 0.39 -8.46
N LEU A 54 11.11 -0.47 -8.09
CA LEU A 54 9.94 -0.09 -7.29
C LEU A 54 10.24 0.02 -5.80
N LEU A 55 11.11 -0.87 -5.31
CA LEU A 55 11.32 -1.08 -3.88
C LEU A 55 12.25 -0.02 -3.31
N ASP A 56 11.91 0.51 -2.15
CA ASP A 56 12.65 1.52 -1.38
C ASP A 56 13.06 2.79 -2.16
N LEU A 57 12.46 3.01 -3.33
CA LEU A 57 12.68 4.21 -4.12
C LEU A 57 11.99 5.41 -3.47
N PRO A 58 12.69 6.52 -3.18
CA PRO A 58 12.06 7.77 -2.77
C PRO A 58 11.08 8.28 -3.84
N PRO A 59 9.90 8.80 -3.46
CA PRO A 59 8.93 9.30 -4.42
C PRO A 59 9.38 10.65 -5.01
N ALA A 60 9.49 10.73 -6.35
CA ALA A 60 9.89 11.96 -7.04
C ALA A 60 8.74 12.99 -7.20
N LYS A 61 7.50 12.57 -7.03
CA LYS A 61 6.28 13.38 -7.28
C LYS A 61 5.47 13.61 -5.99
N GLY A 62 6.16 13.91 -4.89
CA GLY A 62 5.57 14.18 -3.58
C GLY A 62 5.33 12.92 -2.74
N ASP A 63 5.51 13.10 -1.44
CA ASP A 63 5.37 12.07 -0.41
C ASP A 63 3.98 12.05 0.24
N PHE A 64 3.14 13.05 -0.06
CA PHE A 64 1.80 13.25 0.52
C PHE A 64 1.78 13.36 2.06
N GLY A 65 2.89 13.76 2.68
CA GLY A 65 3.03 13.81 4.14
C GLY A 65 3.19 12.45 4.81
N LEU A 66 3.51 11.40 4.04
CA LEU A 66 3.88 10.09 4.60
C LEU A 66 5.32 10.16 5.12
N GLU A 67 5.51 9.85 6.39
CA GLU A 67 6.84 9.82 7.00
C GLU A 67 7.72 8.75 6.34
N ASN A 68 8.94 9.12 5.96
CA ASN A 68 9.89 8.20 5.30
C ASN A 68 9.30 7.48 4.07
N ALA A 69 8.49 8.19 3.28
CA ALA A 69 7.77 7.66 2.13
C ALA A 69 8.70 6.94 1.12
N ARG A 70 8.19 5.86 0.53
CA ARG A 70 8.80 5.15 -0.59
C ARG A 70 7.75 4.91 -1.66
N VAL A 71 8.16 4.66 -2.90
CA VAL A 71 7.22 4.21 -3.94
C VAL A 71 6.54 2.93 -3.46
N ILE A 72 7.32 1.92 -3.08
CA ILE A 72 6.90 0.78 -2.25
C ILE A 72 7.91 0.64 -1.11
N ALA A 73 7.45 0.67 0.12
CA ALA A 73 8.21 0.32 1.31
C ALA A 73 7.93 -1.15 1.64
N PRO A 74 8.85 -2.10 1.39
CA PRO A 74 8.62 -3.50 1.68
C PRO A 74 8.19 -3.72 3.12
N GLY A 75 7.09 -4.45 3.30
CA GLY A 75 6.47 -4.75 4.59
C GLY A 75 5.79 -3.57 5.28
N ASP A 76 5.71 -2.40 4.64
CA ASP A 76 5.03 -1.23 5.22
C ASP A 76 4.11 -0.54 4.19
N PRO A 77 2.85 -0.98 4.09
CA PRO A 77 1.88 -0.40 3.17
C PRO A 77 1.63 1.09 3.42
N TYR A 78 1.75 1.54 4.68
CA TYR A 78 1.37 2.90 5.10
C TYR A 78 2.45 3.97 4.84
N ARG A 79 3.64 3.54 4.41
CA ARG A 79 4.70 4.39 3.88
C ARG A 79 4.81 4.30 2.36
N SER A 80 3.96 3.46 1.73
CA SER A 80 3.99 3.19 0.30
C SER A 80 3.13 4.16 -0.48
N VAL A 81 3.75 5.10 -1.18
CA VAL A 81 3.07 6.13 -1.99
C VAL A 81 2.21 5.50 -3.09
N LEU A 82 2.61 4.35 -3.64
CA LEU A 82 1.82 3.62 -4.62
C LEU A 82 0.44 3.27 -4.04
N LEU A 83 0.39 2.67 -2.86
CA LEU A 83 -0.87 2.31 -2.20
C LEU A 83 -1.69 3.56 -1.85
N TYR A 84 -1.04 4.61 -1.31
CA TYR A 84 -1.71 5.85 -0.97
C TYR A 84 -2.38 6.50 -2.19
N ARG A 85 -1.70 6.54 -3.34
CA ARG A 85 -2.26 7.08 -4.58
C ARG A 85 -3.43 6.25 -5.11
N MET A 86 -3.44 4.95 -4.91
CA MET A 86 -4.58 4.08 -5.25
C MET A 86 -5.79 4.31 -4.32
N ALA A 87 -5.53 4.59 -3.05
CA ALA A 87 -6.53 4.74 -2.01
C ALA A 87 -7.21 6.12 -1.97
N LYS A 88 -6.52 7.18 -2.42
CA LYS A 88 -7.03 8.56 -2.33
C LYS A 88 -7.97 8.92 -3.49
N GLN A 89 -8.73 10.00 -3.29
CA GLN A 89 -9.51 10.69 -4.31
C GLN A 89 -8.83 12.02 -4.71
N GLY A 90 -9.26 12.59 -5.82
CA GLY A 90 -8.82 13.90 -6.28
C GLY A 90 -7.39 13.93 -6.80
N ASN A 91 -6.75 15.10 -6.67
CA ASN A 91 -5.43 15.34 -7.24
C ASN A 91 -4.38 14.36 -6.73
N GLY A 92 -3.56 13.83 -7.64
CA GLY A 92 -2.52 12.85 -7.34
C GLY A 92 -3.01 11.41 -7.19
N ARG A 93 -4.32 11.13 -7.40
CA ARG A 93 -4.85 9.77 -7.48
C ARG A 93 -4.25 9.01 -8.67
N MET A 94 -4.06 7.70 -8.51
CA MET A 94 -3.72 6.75 -9.58
C MET A 94 -4.73 5.58 -9.62
N PRO A 95 -5.08 5.07 -10.79
CA PRO A 95 -4.81 5.63 -12.12
C PRO A 95 -5.56 6.95 -12.36
N HIS A 96 -4.98 7.87 -13.16
CA HIS A 96 -5.62 9.14 -13.52
C HIS A 96 -6.84 8.96 -14.43
N LEU A 97 -6.79 7.94 -15.28
CA LEU A 97 -7.78 7.65 -16.31
C LEU A 97 -8.50 6.34 -16.01
N GLY A 98 -9.71 6.19 -16.56
CA GLY A 98 -10.42 4.92 -16.56
C GLY A 98 -11.20 4.58 -15.30
N SER A 99 -11.02 5.28 -14.17
CA SER A 99 -11.77 4.98 -12.96
C SER A 99 -12.08 6.21 -12.12
N ARG A 100 -13.35 6.38 -11.74
CA ARG A 100 -13.79 7.38 -10.75
C ARG A 100 -13.94 6.78 -9.34
N ARG A 101 -13.88 5.47 -9.21
CA ARG A 101 -14.05 4.74 -7.95
C ARG A 101 -12.75 4.08 -7.55
N ILE A 102 -12.57 3.92 -6.26
CA ILE A 102 -11.47 3.13 -5.72
C ILE A 102 -11.78 1.65 -5.98
N ASP A 103 -10.84 0.94 -6.59
CA ASP A 103 -10.87 -0.53 -6.66
C ASP A 103 -10.44 -1.10 -5.31
N THR A 104 -11.41 -1.41 -4.46
CA THR A 104 -11.15 -1.91 -3.10
C THR A 104 -10.49 -3.28 -3.10
N ALA A 105 -10.80 -4.14 -4.07
CA ALA A 105 -10.18 -5.47 -4.20
C ALA A 105 -8.71 -5.35 -4.64
N GLY A 106 -8.42 -4.51 -5.64
CA GLY A 106 -7.06 -4.21 -6.05
C GLY A 106 -6.25 -3.53 -4.95
N LEU A 107 -6.88 -2.61 -4.20
CA LEU A 107 -6.26 -1.94 -3.07
C LEU A 107 -5.86 -2.93 -1.97
N LYS A 108 -6.76 -3.88 -1.62
CA LYS A 108 -6.46 -4.96 -0.68
C LYS A 108 -5.33 -5.85 -1.17
N LEU A 109 -5.37 -6.27 -2.42
CA LEU A 109 -4.34 -7.11 -3.01
C LEU A 109 -2.95 -6.46 -2.91
N ILE A 110 -2.84 -5.18 -3.24
CA ILE A 110 -1.56 -4.45 -3.18
C ILE A 110 -1.13 -4.19 -1.74
N HIS A 111 -2.08 -3.88 -0.84
CA HIS A 111 -1.80 -3.78 0.59
C HIS A 111 -1.19 -5.07 1.13
N ASP A 112 -1.86 -6.20 0.92
CA ASP A 112 -1.42 -7.50 1.42
C ASP A 112 -0.07 -7.91 0.82
N TRP A 113 0.12 -7.65 -0.48
CA TRP A 113 1.40 -7.93 -1.13
C TRP A 113 2.54 -7.14 -0.51
N ILE A 114 2.36 -5.83 -0.29
CA ILE A 114 3.38 -4.98 0.34
C ILE A 114 3.63 -5.42 1.78
N ALA A 115 2.58 -5.70 2.56
CA ALA A 115 2.68 -6.12 3.94
C ALA A 115 3.45 -7.44 4.12
N ASN A 116 3.31 -8.36 3.16
CA ASN A 116 3.96 -9.66 3.18
C ASN A 116 5.29 -9.71 2.41
N MET A 117 5.78 -8.58 1.89
CA MET A 117 7.11 -8.56 1.28
C MET A 117 8.18 -8.87 2.32
N PRO A 118 9.09 -9.82 2.01
CA PRO A 118 10.24 -10.03 2.86
C PRO A 118 11.07 -8.74 2.96
N LEU A 119 11.58 -8.48 4.13
CA LEU A 119 12.63 -7.49 4.31
C LEU A 119 13.90 -8.01 3.64
N ASP A 120 14.77 -7.11 3.19
CA ASP A 120 16.10 -7.50 2.79
C ASP A 120 16.86 -8.16 3.97
N GLU A 121 17.96 -8.83 3.67
CA GLU A 121 18.78 -9.54 4.67
C GLU A 121 19.32 -8.61 5.77
N THR A 122 19.26 -7.29 5.56
CA THR A 122 19.72 -6.28 6.53
C THR A 122 18.62 -5.85 7.50
N GLY A 123 17.39 -6.29 7.31
CA GLY A 123 16.24 -5.91 8.14
C GLY A 123 15.89 -4.41 8.07
N HIS A 124 16.55 -3.69 7.18
CA HIS A 124 16.43 -2.25 7.06
C HIS A 124 15.24 -1.84 6.22
N SER A 125 14.11 -1.70 6.88
CA SER A 125 13.20 -0.62 6.56
C SER A 125 13.29 0.38 7.72
N PRO A 126 14.10 1.43 7.61
CA PRO A 126 14.28 2.39 8.70
C PRO A 126 12.93 2.93 9.18
N GLY A 127 12.60 2.72 10.45
CA GLY A 127 11.36 3.19 11.08
C GLY A 127 10.20 2.19 11.12
N ARG A 128 10.36 0.93 10.68
CA ARG A 128 9.27 -0.03 10.51
C ARG A 128 8.61 -0.53 11.79
N LEU A 129 9.39 -1.03 12.74
CA LEU A 129 8.84 -1.78 13.88
C LEU A 129 8.07 -0.91 14.89
N GLY A 130 8.48 0.34 15.07
CA GLY A 130 7.84 1.23 16.03
C GLY A 130 6.55 1.89 15.51
N GLN A 131 6.52 2.28 14.24
CA GLN A 131 5.38 3.05 13.67
C GLN A 131 4.18 2.18 13.36
N VAL A 132 4.38 1.02 12.72
CA VAL A 132 3.27 0.10 12.40
C VAL A 132 2.61 -0.41 13.68
N SER A 133 3.39 -0.79 14.69
CA SER A 133 2.85 -1.24 15.98
C SER A 133 2.08 -0.13 16.71
N THR A 134 2.56 1.11 16.67
CA THR A 134 1.89 2.25 17.30
C THR A 134 0.57 2.57 16.59
N GLN A 135 0.56 2.57 15.26
CA GLN A 135 -0.65 2.85 14.48
C GLN A 135 -1.68 1.73 14.59
N GLN A 136 -1.25 0.46 14.60
CA GLN A 136 -2.14 -0.68 14.87
C GLN A 136 -2.76 -0.59 16.25
N LYS A 137 -1.99 -0.25 17.30
CA LYS A 137 -2.52 0.00 18.65
C LYS A 137 -3.53 1.16 18.64
N GLN A 138 -3.30 2.21 17.86
CA GLN A 138 -4.26 3.33 17.75
C GLN A 138 -5.58 2.91 17.10
N ILE A 139 -5.56 2.10 16.06
CA ILE A 139 -6.79 1.57 15.44
C ILE A 139 -7.52 0.65 16.38
N HIS A 140 -6.80 -0.22 17.10
CA HIS A 140 -7.40 -1.10 18.09
C HIS A 140 -8.06 -0.29 19.23
N SER A 141 -7.34 0.68 19.80
CA SER A 141 -7.90 1.55 20.86
C SER A 141 -9.11 2.33 20.38
N LEU A 142 -9.15 2.73 19.09
CA LEU A 142 -10.30 3.37 18.47
C LEU A 142 -11.53 2.45 18.42
N GLY A 143 -11.33 1.16 18.18
CA GLY A 143 -12.40 0.16 18.21
C GLY A 143 -13.06 0.01 19.59
N LEU A 144 -12.28 0.17 20.65
CA LEU A 144 -12.71 0.04 22.04
C LEU A 144 -13.25 1.35 22.65
N ALA A 145 -12.81 2.50 22.15
CA ALA A 145 -13.16 3.82 22.66
C ALA A 145 -14.63 4.18 22.41
N LYS A 146 -15.24 4.95 23.34
CA LYS A 146 -16.64 5.42 23.26
C LYS A 146 -16.70 6.93 23.43
N GLY A 147 -17.80 7.53 22.95
CA GLY A 147 -18.11 8.94 23.15
C GLY A 147 -17.01 9.90 22.69
N ASP A 148 -16.63 10.85 23.52
CA ASP A 148 -15.67 11.92 23.20
C ASP A 148 -14.23 11.39 23.09
N GLU A 149 -13.87 10.34 23.80
CA GLU A 149 -12.57 9.67 23.67
C GLU A 149 -12.39 9.09 22.25
N LYS A 150 -13.44 8.48 21.71
CA LYS A 150 -13.44 7.99 20.32
C LYS A 150 -13.24 9.11 19.31
N LYS A 151 -13.93 10.24 19.51
CA LYS A 151 -13.77 11.42 18.63
C LYS A 151 -12.34 11.97 18.69
N ALA A 152 -11.76 12.11 19.88
CA ALA A 152 -10.39 12.59 20.04
C ALA A 152 -9.37 11.66 19.38
N SER A 153 -9.54 10.35 19.53
CA SER A 153 -8.69 9.33 18.90
C SER A 153 -8.80 9.35 17.38
N LEU A 154 -10.00 9.53 16.83
CA LEU A 154 -10.23 9.70 15.39
C LEU A 154 -9.53 10.94 14.84
N VAL A 155 -9.68 12.09 15.51
CA VAL A 155 -9.02 13.34 15.09
C VAL A 155 -7.51 13.16 15.06
N LYS A 156 -6.93 12.55 16.11
CA LYS A 156 -5.49 12.28 16.18
C LYS A 156 -5.01 11.35 15.06
N LEU A 157 -5.78 10.31 14.74
CA LEU A 157 -5.46 9.37 13.67
C LEU A 157 -5.54 10.04 12.29
N LEU A 158 -6.61 10.81 12.04
CA LEU A 158 -6.85 11.50 10.78
C LEU A 158 -5.91 12.70 10.55
N ALA A 159 -5.22 13.18 11.58
CA ALA A 159 -4.22 14.23 11.45
C ALA A 159 -3.00 13.80 10.60
N LYS A 160 -2.78 12.51 10.42
CA LYS A 160 -1.69 11.96 9.59
C LYS A 160 -2.24 11.19 8.38
N PRO A 161 -1.69 11.38 7.17
CA PRO A 161 -2.12 10.66 5.97
C PRO A 161 -2.03 9.13 6.11
N SER A 162 -0.99 8.62 6.78
CA SER A 162 -0.84 7.19 7.09
C SER A 162 -1.96 6.68 7.98
N GLY A 163 -2.38 7.46 8.98
CA GLY A 163 -3.50 7.12 9.85
C GLY A 163 -4.84 7.10 9.12
N ALA A 164 -5.07 8.05 8.22
CA ALA A 164 -6.27 8.07 7.37
C ALA A 164 -6.32 6.85 6.44
N LEU A 165 -5.19 6.48 5.82
CA LEU A 165 -5.08 5.29 4.98
C LEU A 165 -5.36 4.02 5.78
N MET A 166 -4.83 3.93 6.98
CA MET A 166 -5.00 2.79 7.88
C MET A 166 -6.45 2.64 8.32
N LEU A 167 -7.12 3.75 8.68
CA LEU A 167 -8.54 3.74 9.02
C LEU A 167 -9.39 3.30 7.83
N GLN A 168 -9.07 3.77 6.63
CA GLN A 168 -9.75 3.33 5.41
C GLN A 168 -9.62 1.82 5.20
N GLN A 169 -8.43 1.25 5.39
CA GLN A 169 -8.21 -0.20 5.26
C GLN A 169 -8.99 -0.99 6.34
N ALA A 170 -9.06 -0.47 7.56
CA ALA A 170 -9.84 -1.09 8.64
C ALA A 170 -11.35 -1.09 8.33
N VAL A 171 -11.88 0.04 7.86
CA VAL A 171 -13.30 0.16 7.46
C VAL A 171 -13.66 -0.74 6.28
N LEU A 172 -12.73 -0.94 5.34
CA LEU A 172 -12.90 -1.86 4.21
C LEU A 172 -12.75 -3.35 4.61
N GLY A 173 -12.53 -3.65 5.90
CA GLY A 173 -12.35 -5.01 6.41
C GLY A 173 -11.01 -5.64 6.02
N ASN A 174 -10.05 -4.82 5.56
CA ASN A 174 -8.72 -5.29 5.17
C ASN A 174 -7.79 -5.47 6.38
N ILE A 175 -8.14 -4.87 7.52
CA ILE A 175 -7.47 -5.04 8.82
C ILE A 175 -8.55 -5.45 9.81
N PRO A 176 -8.43 -6.60 10.49
CA PRO A 176 -9.34 -6.96 11.58
C PRO A 176 -9.19 -5.95 12.71
N LEU A 177 -10.29 -5.36 13.13
CA LEU A 177 -10.30 -4.43 14.27
C LEU A 177 -10.10 -5.16 15.62
N ASP A 178 -10.27 -6.47 15.62
CA ASP A 178 -10.28 -7.34 16.80
C ASP A 178 -9.04 -8.25 16.95
N GLN A 179 -8.23 -8.43 15.89
CA GLN A 179 -7.05 -9.32 15.94
C GLN A 179 -5.75 -8.68 16.46
N ALA A 180 -5.78 -7.44 16.93
CA ALA A 180 -4.58 -6.76 17.42
C ALA A 180 -4.18 -7.16 18.86
N VAL A 181 -4.84 -8.14 19.49
CA VAL A 181 -4.68 -8.44 20.94
C VAL A 181 -4.03 -9.78 21.26
N THR A 182 -3.79 -10.65 20.30
CA THR A 182 -3.24 -11.98 20.58
C THR A 182 -1.85 -12.18 20.00
N SER A 183 -0.87 -11.42 20.49
CA SER A 183 0.55 -11.79 20.46
C SER A 183 1.27 -11.14 21.64
N GLU A 184 1.06 -11.70 22.82
CA GLU A 184 2.05 -11.67 23.88
C GLU A 184 3.08 -12.79 23.66
#